data_de1f33af96eedc41b79752df56d61403
#
_entry.id   de1f33af96eedc41b79752df56d61403
#
_cell.length_a   1.000
_cell.length_b   1.000
_cell.length_c   1.000
_cell.angle_alpha   90.00
_cell.angle_beta   90.00
_cell.angle_gamma   90.00
#
_symmetry.space_group_name_H-M   'P 1'
#
loop_
_entity.id
_entity.type
_entity.pdbx_description
1 polymer ?
#
loop_
_entity_poly.entity_id
_entity_poly.type
_entity_poly.pdbx_seq_one_letter_code
_entity_poly.pdbx_strand_id
1 'polypeptide(L)'
;MTQTIETRRVVVTGIGIVSCIGLNPEQVLQSLRAGRSGIVAMPEYAELGFRSQVAGRPDIDLEAAIDRRLRRFMGDGAAYLHLSMEQAIADAGLEEADVVNERTGIVVGSGGPSTRNQVEAAAIAKERGPKRVGPYMVPRCMSSTTS
;
A
#
# COMPACT_ATOMS: atom_id res chain seq x y z
N MET A 1 35.96 16.34 -28.41
CA MET A 1 34.85 17.24 -28.08
C MET A 1 34.03 16.56 -27.00
N THR A 2 34.11 17.00 -25.77
CA THR A 2 33.35 16.43 -24.64
C THR A 2 31.96 17.05 -24.69
N GLN A 3 30.95 16.23 -25.04
CA GLN A 3 29.56 16.67 -24.99
C GLN A 3 29.16 16.80 -23.53
N THR A 4 28.92 18.01 -23.07
CA THR A 4 28.35 18.28 -21.76
C THR A 4 26.86 17.93 -21.83
N ILE A 5 26.47 16.80 -21.22
CA ILE A 5 25.05 16.44 -21.10
C ILE A 5 24.46 17.33 -20.02
N GLU A 6 23.65 18.31 -20.41
CA GLU A 6 22.83 19.07 -19.48
C GLU A 6 21.70 18.17 -18.95
N THR A 7 21.87 17.70 -17.72
CA THR A 7 20.82 16.95 -17.03
C THR A 7 19.86 17.89 -16.31
N ARG A 8 18.56 17.67 -16.46
CA ARG A 8 17.55 18.37 -15.66
C ARG A 8 17.71 17.98 -14.19
N ARG A 9 17.69 18.98 -13.31
CA ARG A 9 17.70 18.75 -11.87
C ARG A 9 16.32 18.25 -11.43
N VAL A 10 16.29 17.06 -10.81
CA VAL A 10 15.08 16.44 -10.25
C VAL A 10 15.21 16.44 -8.74
N VAL A 11 14.14 16.73 -8.04
CA VAL A 11 14.07 16.77 -6.57
C VAL A 11 12.86 15.99 -6.06
N VAL A 12 12.99 15.44 -4.85
CA VAL A 12 11.86 14.85 -4.10
C VAL A 12 11.20 16.01 -3.35
N THR A 13 9.89 16.18 -3.52
CA THR A 13 9.14 17.30 -2.94
C THR A 13 8.24 16.87 -1.78
N GLY A 14 7.88 15.59 -1.70
CA GLY A 14 7.06 15.06 -0.62
C GLY A 14 7.28 13.57 -0.42
N ILE A 15 7.05 13.10 0.79
CA ILE A 15 7.20 11.70 1.21
C ILE A 15 5.97 11.24 1.97
N GLY A 16 5.46 10.06 1.63
CA GLY A 16 4.44 9.37 2.41
C GLY A 16 4.87 7.94 2.70
N ILE A 17 4.60 7.47 3.91
CA ILE A 17 5.02 6.14 4.37
C ILE A 17 3.93 5.50 5.21
N VAL A 18 3.63 4.22 4.90
CA VAL A 18 2.88 3.32 5.78
C VAL A 18 3.71 2.06 5.97
N SER A 19 4.14 1.79 7.19
CA SER A 19 5.01 0.66 7.51
C SER A 19 4.71 0.07 8.89
N CYS A 20 5.34 -1.07 9.21
CA CYS A 20 5.22 -1.68 10.53
C CYS A 20 5.91 -0.90 11.66
N ILE A 21 6.73 0.12 11.35
CA ILE A 21 7.41 0.96 12.35
C ILE A 21 6.81 2.37 12.44
N GLY A 22 5.78 2.67 11.64
CA GLY A 22 5.07 3.95 11.70
C GLY A 22 4.14 4.14 10.50
N LEU A 23 3.11 4.92 10.70
CA LEU A 23 2.05 5.17 9.71
C LEU A 23 2.23 6.50 8.97
N ASN A 24 3.31 7.22 9.25
CA ASN A 24 3.72 8.45 8.57
C ASN A 24 5.24 8.67 8.72
N PRO A 25 5.84 9.59 7.95
CA PRO A 25 7.29 9.84 7.98
C PRO A 25 7.84 10.17 9.36
N GLU A 26 7.11 10.94 10.16
CA GLU A 26 7.53 11.33 11.51
C GLU A 26 7.63 10.12 12.46
N GLN A 27 6.61 9.29 12.51
CA GLN A 27 6.60 8.07 13.34
C GLN A 27 7.71 7.09 12.92
N VAL A 28 7.91 6.93 11.61
CA VAL A 28 9.00 6.10 11.07
C VAL A 28 10.36 6.64 11.50
N LEU A 29 10.58 7.94 11.37
CA LEU A 29 11.82 8.59 11.81
C LEU A 29 12.08 8.40 13.32
N GLN A 30 11.04 8.59 14.13
CA GLN A 30 11.13 8.36 15.59
C GLN A 30 11.49 6.90 15.91
N SER A 31 10.87 5.95 15.22
CA SER A 31 11.13 4.52 15.41
C SER A 31 12.55 4.15 15.01
N LEU A 32 13.04 4.69 13.87
CA LEU A 32 14.43 4.49 13.42
C LEU A 32 15.44 5.05 14.42
N ARG A 33 15.21 6.28 14.92
CA ARG A 33 16.09 6.90 15.93
C ARG A 33 16.11 6.14 17.26
N ALA A 34 14.97 5.55 17.63
CA ALA A 34 14.84 4.76 18.86
C ALA A 34 15.28 3.30 18.69
N GLY A 35 15.67 2.85 17.49
CA GLY A 35 15.95 1.43 17.20
C GLY A 35 14.74 0.52 17.45
N ARG A 36 13.51 1.04 17.26
CA ARG A 36 12.27 0.29 17.54
C ARG A 36 11.97 -0.70 16.42
N SER A 37 11.75 -1.96 16.78
CA SER A 37 11.30 -2.99 15.84
C SER A 37 9.79 -2.91 15.63
N GLY A 38 9.35 -3.08 14.38
CA GLY A 38 7.94 -3.26 14.02
C GLY A 38 7.55 -4.73 13.83
N ILE A 39 8.42 -5.65 14.23
CA ILE A 39 8.15 -7.09 14.15
C ILE A 39 7.33 -7.51 15.38
N VAL A 40 6.19 -8.15 15.12
CA VAL A 40 5.24 -8.59 16.14
C VAL A 40 4.96 -10.09 16.02
N ALA A 41 4.51 -10.71 17.12
CA ALA A 41 4.03 -12.08 17.10
C ALA A 41 2.73 -12.19 16.30
N MET A 42 2.62 -13.27 15.53
CA MET A 42 1.46 -13.58 14.68
C MET A 42 0.85 -14.91 15.15
N PRO A 43 -0.12 -14.89 16.06
CA PRO A 43 -0.74 -16.10 16.61
C PRO A 43 -1.30 -17.03 15.52
N GLU A 44 -1.88 -16.46 14.47
CA GLU A 44 -2.39 -17.21 13.33
C GLU A 44 -1.31 -18.02 12.59
N TYR A 45 -0.06 -17.60 12.63
CA TYR A 45 1.04 -18.36 12.02
C TYR A 45 1.41 -19.58 12.88
N ALA A 46 1.28 -19.45 14.21
CA ALA A 46 1.46 -20.59 15.11
C ALA A 46 0.37 -21.63 14.90
N GLU A 47 -0.90 -21.21 14.80
CA GLU A 47 -2.05 -22.09 14.55
C GLU A 47 -1.93 -22.84 13.21
N LEU A 48 -1.38 -22.21 12.19
CA LEU A 48 -1.12 -22.80 10.88
C LEU A 48 0.18 -23.62 10.81
N GLY A 49 0.95 -23.70 11.89
CA GLY A 49 2.17 -24.48 11.98
C GLY A 49 3.36 -23.88 11.23
N PHE A 50 3.37 -22.56 10.98
CA PHE A 50 4.52 -21.89 10.37
C PHE A 50 5.74 -21.93 11.29
N ARG A 51 6.93 -22.11 10.72
CA ARG A 51 8.20 -22.05 11.47
C ARG A 51 8.50 -20.66 11.99
N SER A 52 8.24 -19.62 11.19
CA SER A 52 8.32 -18.22 11.61
C SER A 52 6.93 -17.77 12.06
N GLN A 53 6.83 -17.32 13.31
CA GLN A 53 5.58 -16.88 13.92
C GLN A 53 5.58 -15.38 14.19
N VAL A 54 6.38 -14.64 13.45
CA VAL A 54 6.50 -13.18 13.56
C VAL A 54 6.43 -12.54 12.18
N ALA A 55 5.89 -11.33 12.10
CA ALA A 55 5.88 -10.52 10.88
C ALA A 55 5.87 -9.02 11.19
N GLY A 56 6.29 -8.21 10.22
CA GLY A 56 6.06 -6.77 10.23
C GLY A 56 4.70 -6.47 9.58
N ARG A 57 3.79 -5.87 10.33
CA ARG A 57 2.48 -5.46 9.84
C ARG A 57 2.17 -4.03 10.30
N PRO A 58 1.71 -3.13 9.40
CA PRO A 58 1.22 -1.83 9.81
C PRO A 58 0.03 -1.98 10.78
N ASP A 59 0.07 -1.24 11.88
CA ASP A 59 -1.00 -1.23 12.89
C ASP A 59 -2.02 -0.13 12.54
N ILE A 60 -2.88 -0.43 11.59
CA ILE A 60 -3.88 0.50 11.06
C ILE A 60 -5.18 -0.22 10.73
N ASP A 61 -6.29 0.40 11.09
CA ASP A 61 -7.62 0.02 10.62
C ASP A 61 -7.90 0.69 9.27
N LEU A 62 -7.71 -0.08 8.19
CA LEU A 62 -7.92 0.40 6.82
C LEU A 62 -9.39 0.72 6.51
N GLU A 63 -10.34 0.09 7.21
CA GLU A 63 -11.75 0.35 7.00
C GLU A 63 -12.17 1.69 7.62
N ALA A 64 -11.49 2.12 8.67
CA ALA A 64 -11.69 3.43 9.28
C ALA A 64 -10.87 4.54 8.58
N ALA A 65 -9.70 4.19 8.02
CA ALA A 65 -8.76 5.16 7.45
C ALA A 65 -9.13 5.61 6.03
N ILE A 66 -9.89 4.83 5.27
CA ILE A 66 -10.19 5.09 3.85
C ILE A 66 -11.70 5.11 3.64
N ASP A 67 -12.18 6.07 2.83
CA ASP A 67 -13.58 6.13 2.44
C ASP A 67 -14.05 4.78 1.88
N ARG A 68 -15.18 4.27 2.39
CA ARG A 68 -15.73 2.96 2.03
C ARG A 68 -15.97 2.79 0.53
N ARG A 69 -16.25 3.89 -0.19
CA ARG A 69 -16.48 3.85 -1.64
C ARG A 69 -15.21 3.53 -2.41
N LEU A 70 -14.05 3.94 -1.89
CA LEU A 70 -12.73 3.64 -2.46
C LEU A 70 -12.22 2.29 -1.93
N ARG A 71 -12.28 2.07 -0.62
CA ARG A 71 -11.77 0.87 0.04
C ARG A 71 -12.30 -0.44 -0.54
N ARG A 72 -13.55 -0.45 -1.00
CA ARG A 72 -14.17 -1.66 -1.58
C ARG A 72 -13.47 -2.21 -2.82
N PHE A 73 -12.66 -1.41 -3.50
CA PHE A 73 -11.89 -1.83 -4.68
C PHE A 73 -10.45 -2.24 -4.34
N MET A 74 -9.97 -1.93 -3.13
CA MET A 74 -8.56 -2.04 -2.76
C MET A 74 -8.28 -3.32 -1.98
N GLY A 75 -7.23 -4.05 -2.36
CA GLY A 75 -6.52 -4.94 -1.45
C GLY A 75 -5.69 -4.12 -0.46
N ASP A 76 -5.14 -4.77 0.57
CA ASP A 76 -4.40 -4.05 1.63
C ASP A 76 -3.19 -3.28 1.07
N GLY A 77 -2.46 -3.86 0.09
CA GLY A 77 -1.34 -3.18 -0.55
C GLY A 77 -1.74 -1.88 -1.27
N ALA A 78 -2.86 -1.90 -2.01
CA ALA A 78 -3.42 -0.71 -2.65
C ALA A 78 -3.85 0.34 -1.62
N ALA A 79 -4.44 -0.10 -0.51
CA ALA A 79 -4.84 0.78 0.59
C ALA A 79 -3.64 1.49 1.25
N TYR A 80 -2.55 0.76 1.52
CA TYR A 80 -1.32 1.35 2.06
C TYR A 80 -0.70 2.37 1.10
N LEU A 81 -0.71 2.04 -0.22
CA LEU A 81 -0.20 2.97 -1.22
C LEU A 81 -1.04 4.23 -1.32
N HIS A 82 -2.37 4.11 -1.32
CA HIS A 82 -3.30 5.24 -1.32
C HIS A 82 -3.01 6.20 -0.16
N LEU A 83 -2.94 5.69 1.07
CA LEU A 83 -2.62 6.50 2.24
C LEU A 83 -1.23 7.14 2.17
N SER A 84 -0.23 6.41 1.65
CA SER A 84 1.11 6.96 1.47
C SER A 84 1.14 8.05 0.39
N MET A 85 0.35 7.91 -0.67
CA MET A 85 0.24 8.91 -1.73
C MET A 85 -0.43 10.20 -1.23
N GLU A 86 -1.51 10.09 -0.46
CA GLU A 86 -2.16 11.24 0.17
C GLU A 86 -1.20 12.01 1.08
N GLN A 87 -0.39 11.30 1.87
CA GLN A 87 0.64 11.92 2.70
C GLN A 87 1.69 12.65 1.85
N ALA A 88 2.17 12.02 0.78
CA ALA A 88 3.20 12.61 -0.08
C ALA A 88 2.70 13.87 -0.82
N ILE A 89 1.45 13.87 -1.27
CA ILE A 89 0.81 15.03 -1.91
C ILE A 89 0.68 16.17 -0.89
N ALA A 90 0.22 15.86 0.33
CA ALA A 90 0.08 16.85 1.39
C ALA A 90 1.44 17.41 1.84
N ASP A 91 2.46 16.54 2.00
CA ASP A 91 3.82 16.95 2.37
C ASP A 91 4.49 17.85 1.30
N ALA A 92 4.20 17.57 0.02
CA ALA A 92 4.66 18.38 -1.10
C ALA A 92 3.91 19.72 -1.25
N GLY A 93 2.78 19.91 -0.54
CA GLY A 93 1.92 21.09 -0.67
C GLY A 93 1.25 21.22 -2.04
N LEU A 94 0.96 20.07 -2.70
CA LEU A 94 0.36 20.05 -4.03
C LEU A 94 -1.17 20.13 -3.93
N GLU A 95 -1.75 20.93 -4.84
CA GLU A 95 -3.18 21.04 -5.03
C GLU A 95 -3.68 20.04 -6.10
N GLU A 96 -4.99 19.84 -6.19
CA GLU A 96 -5.59 18.93 -7.17
C GLU A 96 -5.15 19.22 -8.61
N ALA A 97 -5.06 20.48 -8.99
CA ALA A 97 -4.60 20.91 -10.32
C ALA A 97 -3.14 20.56 -10.61
N ASP A 98 -2.31 20.42 -9.57
CA ASP A 98 -0.90 20.03 -9.72
C ASP A 98 -0.78 18.51 -9.90
N VAL A 99 -1.73 17.75 -9.36
CA VAL A 99 -1.76 16.29 -9.42
C VAL A 99 -2.52 15.80 -10.67
N VAL A 100 -3.66 16.40 -10.98
CA VAL A 100 -4.54 15.99 -12.09
C VAL A 100 -4.32 16.86 -13.31
N ASN A 101 -3.29 16.56 -14.12
CA ASN A 101 -2.97 17.27 -15.35
C ASN A 101 -2.13 16.40 -16.30
N GLU A 102 -1.97 16.84 -17.56
CA GLU A 102 -1.26 16.10 -18.62
C GLU A 102 0.27 15.96 -18.39
N ARG A 103 0.83 16.67 -17.43
CA ARG A 103 2.28 16.66 -17.12
C ARG A 103 2.61 15.84 -15.88
N THR A 104 1.62 15.38 -15.17
CA THR A 104 1.77 14.53 -13.99
C THR A 104 1.58 13.08 -14.38
N GLY A 105 2.50 12.24 -13.99
CA GLY A 105 2.43 10.79 -14.19
C GLY A 105 2.58 10.06 -12.88
N ILE A 106 2.00 8.86 -12.80
CA ILE A 106 2.12 7.97 -11.67
C ILE A 106 2.96 6.75 -12.07
N VAL A 107 3.93 6.40 -11.23
CA VAL A 107 4.72 5.17 -11.37
C VAL A 107 4.58 4.37 -10.08
N VAL A 108 4.02 3.17 -10.19
CA VAL A 108 3.74 2.30 -9.04
C VAL A 108 4.41 0.96 -9.24
N GLY A 109 5.00 0.43 -8.17
CA GLY A 109 5.55 -0.91 -8.11
C GLY A 109 4.85 -1.72 -7.01
N SER A 110 4.54 -2.98 -7.30
CA SER A 110 4.01 -3.93 -6.33
C SER A 110 4.72 -5.27 -6.48
N GLY A 111 5.04 -5.92 -5.36
CA GLY A 111 5.67 -7.25 -5.36
C GLY A 111 4.76 -8.37 -5.86
N GLY A 112 3.47 -8.10 -6.03
CA GLY A 112 2.49 -9.06 -6.51
C GLY A 112 1.05 -8.65 -6.18
N PRO A 113 0.08 -9.44 -6.64
CA PRO A 113 -1.34 -9.25 -6.34
C PRO A 113 -1.65 -9.55 -4.87
N SER A 114 -2.86 -9.17 -4.43
CA SER A 114 -3.31 -9.48 -3.07
C SER A 114 -3.62 -10.98 -2.92
N THR A 115 -2.66 -11.75 -2.43
CA THR A 115 -2.79 -13.20 -2.19
C THR A 115 -3.96 -13.51 -1.25
N ARG A 116 -4.18 -12.71 -0.20
CA ARG A 116 -5.33 -12.86 0.71
C ARG A 116 -6.65 -12.86 -0.07
N ASN A 117 -6.87 -11.85 -0.91
CA ASN A 117 -8.11 -11.72 -1.67
C ASN A 117 -8.25 -12.81 -2.74
N GLN A 118 -7.15 -13.28 -3.32
CA GLN A 118 -7.17 -14.41 -4.25
C GLN A 118 -7.61 -15.71 -3.56
N VAL A 119 -7.04 -16.00 -2.39
CA VAL A 119 -7.42 -17.17 -1.60
C VAL A 119 -8.87 -17.08 -1.16
N GLU A 120 -9.32 -15.91 -0.69
CA GLU A 120 -10.73 -15.67 -0.34
C GLU A 120 -11.67 -15.89 -1.54
N ALA A 121 -11.33 -15.34 -2.70
CA ALA A 121 -12.13 -15.53 -3.93
C ALA A 121 -12.21 -16.99 -4.33
N ALA A 122 -11.11 -17.72 -4.24
CA ALA A 122 -11.05 -19.15 -4.54
C ALA A 122 -11.90 -19.98 -3.56
N ALA A 123 -11.84 -19.67 -2.27
CA ALA A 123 -12.65 -20.31 -1.24
C ALA A 123 -14.16 -20.09 -1.49
N ILE A 124 -14.57 -18.83 -1.72
CA ILE A 124 -15.96 -18.50 -2.04
C ILE A 124 -16.43 -19.24 -3.30
N ALA A 125 -15.62 -19.26 -4.35
CA ALA A 125 -15.96 -19.93 -5.60
C ALA A 125 -16.15 -21.45 -5.40
N LYS A 126 -15.30 -22.06 -4.59
CA LYS A 126 -15.33 -23.49 -4.28
C LYS A 126 -16.53 -23.88 -3.39
N GLU A 127 -16.79 -23.09 -2.35
CA GLU A 127 -17.80 -23.42 -1.34
C GLU A 127 -19.22 -23.00 -1.74
N ARG A 128 -19.36 -21.86 -2.42
CA ARG A 128 -20.65 -21.21 -2.69
C ARG A 128 -20.94 -21.02 -4.18
N GLY A 129 -19.99 -21.40 -5.04
CA GLY A 129 -20.05 -21.26 -6.49
C GLY A 129 -19.59 -19.90 -7.00
N PRO A 130 -19.13 -19.83 -8.27
CA PRO A 130 -18.49 -18.63 -8.85
C PRO A 130 -19.41 -17.42 -8.89
N LYS A 131 -20.73 -17.59 -8.97
CA LYS A 131 -21.70 -16.48 -8.94
C LYS A 131 -21.73 -15.72 -7.60
N ARG A 132 -21.14 -16.28 -6.55
CA ARG A 132 -21.06 -15.66 -5.21
C ARG A 132 -19.77 -14.86 -5.00
N VAL A 133 -18.81 -14.94 -5.92
CA VAL A 133 -17.65 -14.07 -5.93
C VAL A 133 -18.12 -12.67 -6.35
N GLY A 134 -18.01 -11.71 -5.45
CA GLY A 134 -18.48 -10.36 -5.69
C GLY A 134 -17.65 -9.64 -6.78
N PRO A 135 -18.22 -8.67 -7.51
CA PRO A 135 -17.54 -7.99 -8.62
C PRO A 135 -16.30 -7.21 -8.17
N TYR A 136 -16.25 -6.77 -6.94
CA TYR A 136 -15.12 -6.03 -6.37
C TYR A 136 -13.91 -6.93 -6.06
N MET A 137 -14.08 -8.25 -6.07
CA MET A 137 -12.97 -9.15 -5.80
C MET A 137 -11.90 -9.10 -6.90
N VAL A 138 -12.29 -8.85 -8.15
CA VAL A 138 -11.35 -8.72 -9.26
C VAL A 138 -10.36 -7.57 -9.03
N PRO A 139 -10.79 -6.30 -8.88
CA PRO A 139 -9.86 -5.21 -8.60
C PRO A 139 -9.08 -5.42 -7.28
N ARG A 140 -9.67 -6.00 -6.25
CA ARG A 140 -8.97 -6.31 -5.01
C ARG A 140 -7.81 -7.29 -5.19
N CYS A 141 -7.93 -8.22 -6.13
CA CYS A 141 -6.88 -9.19 -6.42
C CYS A 141 -5.76 -8.63 -7.31
N MET A 142 -6.01 -7.56 -8.06
CA MET A 142 -5.08 -7.06 -9.06
C MET A 142 -4.01 -6.15 -8.44
N SER A 143 -2.76 -6.29 -8.89
CA SER A 143 -1.68 -5.35 -8.53
C SER A 143 -1.86 -3.99 -9.20
N SER A 144 -2.47 -3.94 -10.39
CA SER A 144 -2.74 -2.69 -11.12
C SER A 144 -3.79 -1.78 -10.47
N THR A 145 -4.56 -2.26 -9.50
CA THR A 145 -5.47 -1.41 -8.71
C THR A 145 -4.73 -0.46 -7.77
N THR A 146 -3.41 -0.61 -7.65
CA THR A 146 -2.56 0.29 -6.88
C THR A 146 -2.20 1.58 -7.62
N SER A 147 -2.50 1.70 -8.91
CA SER A 147 -2.21 2.86 -9.75
C SER A 147 -3.39 3.80 -9.93
#